data_fef78be4902a5b3b5573bef27a8b92fb
#
_entry.id   fef78be4902a5b3b5573bef27a8b92fb
#
_cell.length_a   1.000
_cell.length_b   1.000
_cell.length_c   1.000
_cell.angle_alpha   90.00
_cell.angle_beta   90.00
_cell.angle_gamma   90.00
#
_symmetry.space_group_name_H-M   'P 1'
#
loop_
_entity.id
_entity.type
_entity.pdbx_description
1 polymer ?
#
loop_
_entity_poly.entity_id
_entity_poly.type
_entity_poly.pdbx_seq_one_letter_code
_entity_poly.pdbx_strand_id
1 'polypeptide(L)'
;TPLGGLGDVGRNSASFEIDGDMVLVDCGVLFPEDRHPGVDLILPALDLLSDRLNDIRALVLTHGHEDHIGAVPYLLKQRADIPVYGSKLTLALVASKLKEHRIRGYRLIEVKEGERCRVGNFELEFFAVNHSIPDGLAVALRTAAGTVLHTGDFKMDQLPLDGRITDLRGFARLADEGVDLFMPDSTNAETPGFTPLEKDIEPSIARVFDQADKKLIVACFASHVHRVQQVLNLAVKHGRKVAYVGRSMVRNMATARDLGYLHVPANVLI
;
A
#
# COMPACT_ATOMS: atom_id res chain seq x y z
N THR A 1 -15.78 6.11 -10.72
CA THR A 1 -15.96 4.78 -11.34
C THR A 1 -14.96 3.81 -10.75
N PRO A 2 -15.39 2.70 -10.13
CA PRO A 2 -14.49 1.61 -9.76
C PRO A 2 -13.95 0.91 -11.03
N LEU A 3 -12.65 0.65 -11.04
CA LEU A 3 -11.98 -0.13 -12.10
C LEU A 3 -11.61 -1.53 -11.61
N GLY A 4 -11.65 -1.75 -10.31
CA GLY A 4 -11.42 -3.01 -9.61
C GLY A 4 -11.55 -2.83 -8.10
N GLY A 5 -11.49 -3.92 -7.34
CA GLY A 5 -11.51 -3.90 -5.86
C GLY A 5 -12.89 -3.96 -5.22
N LEU A 6 -13.98 -3.67 -5.93
CA LEU A 6 -15.33 -3.83 -5.36
C LEU A 6 -15.76 -5.29 -5.39
N GLY A 7 -16.00 -5.84 -4.19
CA GLY A 7 -16.39 -7.25 -4.03
C GLY A 7 -15.24 -8.25 -4.20
N ASP A 8 -14.01 -7.77 -4.40
CA ASP A 8 -12.79 -8.56 -4.50
C ASP A 8 -11.75 -8.05 -3.48
N VAL A 9 -10.85 -8.92 -3.05
CA VAL A 9 -9.64 -8.54 -2.33
C VAL A 9 -8.49 -8.53 -3.34
N GLY A 10 -8.17 -7.35 -3.86
CA GLY A 10 -7.12 -7.16 -4.86
C GLY A 10 -7.55 -6.30 -6.04
N ARG A 11 -6.65 -6.04 -6.98
CA ARG A 11 -6.80 -5.15 -8.15
C ARG A 11 -7.47 -3.81 -7.82
N ASN A 12 -7.14 -3.26 -6.64
CA ASN A 12 -7.73 -2.02 -6.17
C ASN A 12 -7.42 -0.88 -7.14
N SER A 13 -8.46 -0.24 -7.65
CA SER A 13 -8.35 0.93 -8.54
C SER A 13 -9.69 1.61 -8.68
N ALA A 14 -9.71 2.94 -8.51
CA ALA A 14 -10.88 3.77 -8.71
C ALA A 14 -10.52 5.04 -9.49
N SER A 15 -11.39 5.47 -10.40
CA SER A 15 -11.28 6.75 -11.10
C SER A 15 -12.29 7.74 -10.56
N PHE A 16 -11.83 8.96 -10.33
CA PHE A 16 -12.62 10.13 -9.95
C PHE A 16 -12.51 11.17 -11.06
N GLU A 17 -13.63 11.72 -11.48
CA GLU A 17 -13.70 12.63 -12.62
C GLU A 17 -14.54 13.85 -12.32
N ILE A 18 -14.05 15.00 -12.71
CA ILE A 18 -14.78 16.27 -12.71
C ILE A 18 -14.29 17.16 -13.85
N ASP A 19 -15.22 17.72 -14.63
CA ASP A 19 -14.96 18.71 -15.71
C ASP A 19 -13.82 18.27 -16.66
N GLY A 20 -13.78 16.97 -17.02
CA GLY A 20 -12.78 16.39 -17.92
C GLY A 20 -11.41 16.09 -17.29
N ASP A 21 -11.18 16.43 -16.04
CA ASP A 21 -10.01 15.99 -15.29
C ASP A 21 -10.29 14.71 -14.53
N MET A 22 -9.34 13.77 -14.57
CA MET A 22 -9.44 12.47 -13.92
C MET A 22 -8.27 12.25 -12.94
N VAL A 23 -8.56 11.75 -11.74
CA VAL A 23 -7.58 11.25 -10.79
C VAL A 23 -7.87 9.79 -10.53
N LEU A 24 -6.85 8.95 -10.62
CA LEU A 24 -6.91 7.55 -10.23
C LEU A 24 -6.41 7.38 -8.80
N VAL A 25 -7.08 6.56 -8.01
CA VAL A 25 -6.61 6.11 -6.71
C VAL A 25 -6.34 4.62 -6.78
N ASP A 26 -5.10 4.25 -6.53
CA ASP A 26 -4.52 2.92 -6.66
C ASP A 26 -4.58 2.31 -8.07
N CYS A 27 -3.71 1.35 -8.31
CA CYS A 27 -3.62 0.61 -9.56
C CYS A 27 -2.97 -0.75 -9.26
N GLY A 28 -3.73 -1.62 -8.62
CA GLY A 28 -3.28 -2.90 -8.09
C GLY A 28 -3.53 -4.08 -9.02
N VAL A 29 -3.01 -5.24 -8.62
CA VAL A 29 -3.30 -6.52 -9.29
C VAL A 29 -4.07 -7.44 -8.36
N LEU A 30 -4.77 -8.39 -8.95
CA LEU A 30 -5.31 -9.57 -8.26
C LEU A 30 -4.54 -10.79 -8.77
N PHE A 31 -4.12 -11.66 -7.85
CA PHE A 31 -3.50 -12.93 -8.20
C PHE A 31 -4.59 -13.94 -8.61
N PRO A 32 -4.34 -14.73 -9.67
CA PRO A 32 -5.31 -15.72 -10.13
C PRO A 32 -5.47 -16.85 -9.12
N GLU A 33 -6.68 -17.40 -9.08
CA GLU A 33 -7.03 -18.62 -8.37
C GLU A 33 -6.99 -19.85 -9.31
N ASP A 34 -7.20 -21.04 -8.79
CA ASP A 34 -7.21 -22.29 -9.55
C ASP A 34 -8.21 -22.28 -10.72
N ARG A 35 -9.28 -21.46 -10.62
CA ARG A 35 -10.27 -21.26 -11.69
C ARG A 35 -9.76 -20.41 -12.87
N HIS A 36 -8.54 -19.91 -12.83
CA HIS A 36 -7.93 -19.05 -13.86
C HIS A 36 -6.67 -19.72 -14.47
N PRO A 37 -6.77 -20.88 -15.11
CA PRO A 37 -5.61 -21.58 -15.63
C PRO A 37 -4.94 -20.77 -16.74
N GLY A 38 -3.59 -20.63 -16.65
CA GLY A 38 -2.79 -19.89 -17.63
C GLY A 38 -2.83 -18.36 -17.50
N VAL A 39 -3.45 -17.84 -16.44
CA VAL A 39 -3.43 -16.41 -16.10
C VAL A 39 -2.37 -16.17 -15.04
N ASP A 40 -1.46 -15.22 -15.27
CA ASP A 40 -0.42 -14.84 -14.32
C ASP A 40 -0.88 -13.71 -13.37
N LEU A 41 -1.62 -12.73 -13.89
CA LEU A 41 -2.13 -11.57 -13.14
C LEU A 41 -3.48 -11.12 -13.70
N ILE A 42 -4.34 -10.60 -12.83
CA ILE A 42 -5.59 -9.95 -13.19
C ILE A 42 -5.45 -8.45 -12.93
N LEU A 43 -5.64 -7.65 -13.96
CA LEU A 43 -5.50 -6.20 -13.91
C LEU A 43 -6.86 -5.54 -13.62
N PRO A 44 -6.87 -4.28 -13.13
CA PRO A 44 -8.06 -3.43 -13.18
C PRO A 44 -8.54 -3.25 -14.62
N ALA A 45 -9.75 -2.77 -14.80
CA ALA A 45 -10.37 -2.50 -16.12
C ALA A 45 -9.73 -1.25 -16.79
N LEU A 46 -8.40 -1.31 -17.04
CA LEU A 46 -7.63 -0.21 -17.65
C LEU A 46 -8.03 0.05 -19.11
N ASP A 47 -8.64 -0.90 -19.77
CA ASP A 47 -9.21 -0.78 -21.12
C ASP A 47 -10.29 0.30 -21.19
N LEU A 48 -11.05 0.52 -20.12
CA LEU A 48 -12.04 1.61 -20.01
C LEU A 48 -11.39 3.01 -20.07
N LEU A 49 -10.08 3.11 -19.86
CA LEU A 49 -9.34 4.36 -19.88
C LEU A 49 -8.62 4.63 -21.21
N SER A 50 -8.64 3.66 -22.16
CA SER A 50 -7.76 3.68 -23.35
C SER A 50 -7.91 4.95 -24.19
N ASP A 51 -9.13 5.44 -24.39
CA ASP A 51 -9.42 6.65 -25.15
C ASP A 51 -9.31 7.95 -24.32
N ARG A 52 -9.08 7.81 -23.02
CA ARG A 52 -9.14 8.89 -22.03
C ARG A 52 -7.85 9.07 -21.20
N LEU A 53 -6.78 8.46 -21.64
CA LEU A 53 -5.48 8.56 -20.94
C LEU A 53 -5.03 10.02 -20.75
N ASN A 54 -5.39 10.92 -21.68
CA ASN A 54 -5.02 12.34 -21.62
C ASN A 54 -5.80 13.11 -20.54
N ASP A 55 -6.93 12.60 -20.08
CA ASP A 55 -7.72 13.20 -19.01
C ASP A 55 -7.13 12.90 -17.62
N ILE A 56 -6.28 11.86 -17.52
CA ILE A 56 -5.66 11.46 -16.26
C ILE A 56 -4.62 12.51 -15.85
N ARG A 57 -4.89 13.24 -14.78
CA ARG A 57 -4.02 14.26 -14.19
C ARG A 57 -3.05 13.68 -13.16
N ALA A 58 -3.45 12.62 -12.47
CA ALA A 58 -2.61 11.92 -11.51
C ALA A 58 -3.07 10.48 -11.27
N LEU A 59 -2.12 9.65 -10.86
CA LEU A 59 -2.33 8.41 -10.12
C LEU A 59 -1.90 8.65 -8.67
N VAL A 60 -2.78 8.44 -7.70
CA VAL A 60 -2.50 8.55 -6.27
C VAL A 60 -2.42 7.13 -5.71
N LEU A 61 -1.36 6.81 -4.99
CA LEU A 61 -1.14 5.50 -4.39
C LEU A 61 -1.25 5.60 -2.87
N THR A 62 -2.13 4.80 -2.29
CA THR A 62 -2.37 4.78 -0.85
C THR A 62 -1.23 4.11 -0.10
N HIS A 63 -0.73 2.97 -0.58
CA HIS A 63 0.37 2.23 0.04
C HIS A 63 1.02 1.22 -0.94
N GLY A 64 2.08 0.55 -0.51
CA GLY A 64 2.96 -0.22 -1.38
C GLY A 64 2.64 -1.71 -1.54
N HIS A 65 1.44 -2.19 -1.22
CA HIS A 65 1.04 -3.57 -1.49
C HIS A 65 0.76 -3.83 -2.97
N GLU A 66 0.94 -5.08 -3.42
CA GLU A 66 0.80 -5.47 -4.83
C GLU A 66 -0.60 -5.22 -5.38
N ASP A 67 -1.61 -5.45 -4.58
CA ASP A 67 -3.01 -5.22 -4.92
C ASP A 67 -3.40 -3.73 -4.98
N HIS A 68 -2.45 -2.82 -4.69
CA HIS A 68 -2.57 -1.37 -4.84
C HIS A 68 -1.59 -0.77 -5.85
N ILE A 69 -0.41 -1.40 -6.06
CA ILE A 69 0.62 -0.86 -6.98
C ILE A 69 1.01 -1.80 -8.13
N GLY A 70 0.56 -3.04 -8.12
CA GLY A 70 1.05 -4.08 -9.03
C GLY A 70 0.76 -3.80 -10.50
N ALA A 71 -0.33 -3.09 -10.81
CA ALA A 71 -0.70 -2.76 -12.18
C ALA A 71 -0.15 -1.41 -12.67
N VAL A 72 0.53 -0.62 -11.83
CA VAL A 72 1.14 0.67 -12.21
C VAL A 72 2.03 0.55 -13.46
N PRO A 73 2.89 -0.48 -13.62
CA PRO A 73 3.68 -0.63 -14.85
C PRO A 73 2.83 -0.80 -16.11
N TYR A 74 1.67 -1.43 -16.02
CA TYR A 74 0.78 -1.66 -17.17
C TYR A 74 0.07 -0.37 -17.59
N LEU A 75 -0.34 0.46 -16.64
CA LEU A 75 -0.86 1.80 -16.90
C LEU A 75 0.21 2.69 -17.52
N LEU A 76 1.42 2.76 -16.93
CA LEU A 76 2.50 3.63 -17.40
C LEU A 76 3.16 3.15 -18.69
N LYS A 77 2.95 1.92 -19.12
CA LYS A 77 3.29 1.50 -20.50
C LYS A 77 2.43 2.20 -21.54
N GLN A 78 1.18 2.55 -21.20
CA GLN A 78 0.28 3.24 -22.12
C GLN A 78 0.59 4.75 -22.15
N ARG A 79 0.87 5.34 -20.96
CA ARG A 79 1.24 6.75 -20.83
C ARG A 79 2.20 6.94 -19.64
N ALA A 80 3.50 7.04 -19.94
CA ALA A 80 4.56 7.04 -18.93
C ALA A 80 4.64 8.31 -18.09
N ASP A 81 4.18 9.44 -18.60
CA ASP A 81 4.29 10.77 -17.98
C ASP A 81 3.16 11.09 -16.98
N ILE A 82 2.21 10.17 -16.75
CA ILE A 82 1.21 10.33 -15.70
C ILE A 82 1.92 10.54 -14.36
N PRO A 83 1.69 11.69 -13.67
CA PRO A 83 2.28 11.92 -12.36
C PRO A 83 1.76 10.90 -11.34
N VAL A 84 2.66 10.24 -10.62
CA VAL A 84 2.33 9.26 -9.59
C VAL A 84 2.66 9.85 -8.22
N TYR A 85 1.64 10.04 -7.40
CA TYR A 85 1.75 10.54 -6.03
C TYR A 85 1.71 9.38 -5.06
N GLY A 86 2.54 9.44 -4.03
CA GLY A 86 2.54 8.43 -2.97
C GLY A 86 3.58 8.70 -1.92
N SER A 87 3.58 7.92 -0.86
CA SER A 87 4.57 7.99 0.20
C SER A 87 5.94 7.49 -0.26
N LYS A 88 6.97 7.83 0.49
CA LYS A 88 8.36 7.52 0.16
C LYS A 88 8.61 6.03 -0.09
N LEU A 89 8.10 5.16 0.79
CA LEU A 89 8.26 3.71 0.64
C LEU A 89 7.48 3.19 -0.56
N THR A 90 6.22 3.62 -0.70
CA THR A 90 5.36 3.24 -1.82
C THR A 90 6.01 3.57 -3.17
N LEU A 91 6.50 4.80 -3.31
CA LEU A 91 7.17 5.22 -4.55
C LEU A 91 8.48 4.48 -4.83
N ALA A 92 9.24 4.13 -3.80
CA ALA A 92 10.46 3.34 -3.97
C ALA A 92 10.16 1.91 -4.47
N LEU A 93 9.09 1.29 -3.97
CA LEU A 93 8.62 -0.01 -4.46
C LEU A 93 8.13 0.10 -5.91
N VAL A 94 7.38 1.15 -6.24
CA VAL A 94 6.94 1.43 -7.62
C VAL A 94 8.13 1.66 -8.54
N ALA A 95 9.11 2.47 -8.15
CA ALA A 95 10.32 2.73 -8.96
C ALA A 95 11.06 1.43 -9.29
N SER A 96 11.17 0.51 -8.32
CA SER A 96 11.76 -0.80 -8.52
C SER A 96 11.01 -1.62 -9.58
N LYS A 97 9.66 -1.62 -9.53
CA LYS A 97 8.80 -2.27 -10.53
C LYS A 97 8.93 -1.65 -11.92
N LEU A 98 8.92 -0.32 -12.00
CA LEU A 98 9.06 0.39 -13.28
C LEU A 98 10.42 0.08 -13.93
N LYS A 99 11.49 -0.02 -13.15
CA LYS A 99 12.80 -0.46 -13.60
C LYS A 99 12.78 -1.90 -14.14
N GLU A 100 12.13 -2.83 -13.44
CA GLU A 100 11.97 -4.23 -13.87
C GLU A 100 11.22 -4.31 -15.20
N HIS A 101 10.17 -3.52 -15.37
CA HIS A 101 9.39 -3.40 -16.59
C HIS A 101 10.04 -2.51 -17.68
N ARG A 102 11.24 -1.96 -17.42
CA ARG A 102 12.00 -1.09 -18.35
C ARG A 102 11.25 0.17 -18.79
N ILE A 103 10.36 0.68 -17.94
CA ILE A 103 9.63 1.94 -18.20
C ILE A 103 10.55 3.11 -17.86
N ARG A 104 10.52 4.14 -18.71
CA ARG A 104 11.32 5.37 -18.55
C ARG A 104 10.40 6.59 -18.71
N GLY A 105 10.87 7.76 -18.25
CA GLY A 105 10.12 9.02 -18.40
C GLY A 105 8.97 9.21 -17.41
N TYR A 106 8.87 8.34 -16.38
CA TYR A 106 7.86 8.45 -15.33
C TYR A 106 8.16 9.61 -14.38
N ARG A 107 7.09 10.10 -13.73
CA ARG A 107 7.15 11.15 -12.70
C ARG A 107 6.62 10.60 -11.38
N LEU A 108 7.49 10.44 -10.39
CA LEU A 108 7.12 10.09 -9.02
C LEU A 108 7.18 11.34 -8.15
N ILE A 109 6.12 11.62 -7.41
CA ILE A 109 5.97 12.81 -6.56
C ILE A 109 5.69 12.32 -5.14
N GLU A 110 6.69 12.49 -4.27
CA GLU A 110 6.57 12.13 -2.87
C GLU A 110 5.60 13.09 -2.17
N VAL A 111 4.67 12.53 -1.40
CA VAL A 111 3.75 13.25 -0.53
C VAL A 111 3.79 12.68 0.87
N LYS A 112 3.43 13.50 1.84
CA LYS A 112 3.41 13.15 3.26
C LYS A 112 2.05 13.39 3.88
N GLU A 113 1.82 12.76 5.01
CA GLU A 113 0.64 13.05 5.84
C GLU A 113 0.54 14.54 6.17
N GLY A 114 -0.68 15.08 6.16
CA GLY A 114 -0.98 16.49 6.35
C GLY A 114 -0.71 17.38 5.14
N GLU A 115 -0.08 16.85 4.10
CA GLU A 115 0.23 17.61 2.89
C GLU A 115 -1.03 17.78 2.02
N ARG A 116 -1.14 18.95 1.40
CA ARG A 116 -2.18 19.26 0.40
C ARG A 116 -1.53 19.66 -0.92
N CYS A 117 -2.10 19.20 -2.01
CA CYS A 117 -1.66 19.61 -3.34
C CYS A 117 -2.84 19.71 -4.31
N ARG A 118 -2.69 20.56 -5.34
CA ARG A 118 -3.69 20.72 -6.39
C ARG A 118 -3.29 19.95 -7.64
N VAL A 119 -4.24 19.18 -8.17
CA VAL A 119 -4.08 18.39 -9.38
C VAL A 119 -5.30 18.60 -10.27
N GLY A 120 -5.15 19.44 -11.31
CA GLY A 120 -6.31 19.87 -12.11
C GLY A 120 -7.40 20.49 -11.25
N ASN A 121 -8.63 19.98 -11.37
CA ASN A 121 -9.80 20.43 -10.63
C ASN A 121 -9.93 19.76 -9.24
N PHE A 122 -8.94 18.99 -8.81
CA PHE A 122 -8.91 18.35 -7.50
C PHE A 122 -7.93 19.05 -6.54
N GLU A 123 -8.32 19.17 -5.27
CA GLU A 123 -7.41 19.39 -4.15
C GLU A 123 -7.29 18.07 -3.37
N LEU A 124 -6.08 17.55 -3.32
CA LEU A 124 -5.76 16.32 -2.60
C LEU A 124 -5.21 16.64 -1.21
N GLU A 125 -5.63 15.90 -0.19
CA GLU A 125 -5.05 15.94 1.15
C GLU A 125 -4.79 14.53 1.65
N PHE A 126 -3.63 14.32 2.28
CA PHE A 126 -3.15 13.01 2.69
C PHE A 126 -3.17 12.85 4.21
N PHE A 127 -3.64 11.70 4.69
CA PHE A 127 -3.74 11.37 6.12
C PHE A 127 -2.97 10.09 6.41
N ALA A 128 -2.30 10.04 7.56
CA ALA A 128 -1.68 8.81 8.03
C ALA A 128 -2.72 7.74 8.34
N VAL A 129 -2.49 6.52 7.88
CA VAL A 129 -3.23 5.32 8.32
C VAL A 129 -2.27 4.21 8.69
N ASN A 130 -2.68 3.37 9.65
CA ASN A 130 -1.94 2.16 9.99
C ASN A 130 -2.36 1.01 9.09
N HIS A 131 -1.38 0.24 8.66
CA HIS A 131 -1.61 -1.02 7.95
C HIS A 131 -0.45 -1.99 8.21
N SER A 132 -0.37 -3.11 7.51
CA SER A 132 0.72 -4.10 7.63
C SER A 132 2.04 -3.66 6.99
N ILE A 133 2.03 -2.56 6.25
CA ILE A 133 3.20 -1.91 5.64
C ILE A 133 3.32 -0.49 6.20
N PRO A 134 4.55 0.02 6.45
CA PRO A 134 4.75 1.41 6.84
C PRO A 134 4.26 2.40 5.76
N ASP A 135 4.05 3.63 6.20
CA ASP A 135 3.89 4.78 5.31
C ASP A 135 2.57 4.83 4.52
N GLY A 136 1.54 4.05 4.94
CA GLY A 136 0.21 4.05 4.34
C GLY A 136 -0.50 5.41 4.47
N LEU A 137 -1.24 5.80 3.42
CA LEU A 137 -1.97 7.06 3.35
C LEU A 137 -3.43 6.83 2.96
N ALA A 138 -4.34 7.53 3.64
CA ALA A 138 -5.65 7.85 3.09
C ALA A 138 -5.57 9.15 2.30
N VAL A 139 -6.50 9.36 1.37
CA VAL A 139 -6.59 10.58 0.57
C VAL A 139 -7.99 11.15 0.57
N ALA A 140 -8.12 12.45 0.84
CA ALA A 140 -9.32 13.21 0.53
C ALA A 140 -9.14 13.91 -0.82
N LEU A 141 -10.15 13.78 -1.69
CA LEU A 141 -10.24 14.46 -2.97
C LEU A 141 -11.36 15.50 -2.86
N ARG A 142 -11.00 16.78 -2.79
CA ARG A 142 -11.95 17.88 -2.78
C ARG A 142 -12.13 18.45 -4.16
N THR A 143 -13.37 18.71 -4.52
CA THR A 143 -13.76 19.28 -5.81
C THR A 143 -14.90 20.29 -5.61
N ALA A 144 -15.28 20.99 -6.66
CA ALA A 144 -16.47 21.85 -6.64
C ALA A 144 -17.79 21.05 -6.43
N ALA A 145 -17.79 19.76 -6.72
CA ALA A 145 -18.95 18.87 -6.57
C ALA A 145 -19.05 18.21 -5.20
N GLY A 146 -18.01 18.30 -4.38
CA GLY A 146 -17.97 17.69 -3.05
C GLY A 146 -16.63 17.04 -2.71
N THR A 147 -16.58 16.39 -1.55
CA THR A 147 -15.40 15.77 -0.97
C THR A 147 -15.55 14.26 -0.92
N VAL A 148 -14.57 13.55 -1.48
CA VAL A 148 -14.45 12.10 -1.36
C VAL A 148 -13.33 11.78 -0.36
N LEU A 149 -13.57 10.86 0.57
CA LEU A 149 -12.52 10.27 1.42
C LEU A 149 -12.33 8.81 1.03
N HIS A 150 -11.13 8.48 0.56
CA HIS A 150 -10.69 7.11 0.29
C HIS A 150 -9.63 6.71 1.32
N THR A 151 -9.89 5.68 2.13
CA THR A 151 -9.00 5.33 3.24
C THR A 151 -7.75 4.58 2.81
N GLY A 152 -7.74 3.96 1.61
CA GLY A 152 -6.85 2.83 1.37
C GLY A 152 -7.13 1.71 2.36
N ASP A 153 -6.21 0.77 2.48
CA ASP A 153 -6.29 -0.27 3.51
C ASP A 153 -5.83 0.27 4.85
N PHE A 154 -6.58 -0.02 5.90
CA PHE A 154 -6.22 0.44 7.25
C PHE A 154 -6.64 -0.55 8.34
N LYS A 155 -5.99 -0.43 9.47
CA LYS A 155 -6.45 -1.01 10.73
C LYS A 155 -6.32 0.02 11.85
N MET A 156 -7.23 -0.03 12.83
CA MET A 156 -7.18 0.86 13.99
C MET A 156 -6.22 0.33 15.05
N ASP A 157 -4.91 0.48 14.80
CA ASP A 157 -3.86 0.11 15.75
C ASP A 157 -3.43 1.35 16.55
N GLN A 158 -3.69 1.34 17.86
CA GLN A 158 -3.35 2.44 18.77
C GLN A 158 -1.91 2.32 19.32
N LEU A 159 -1.23 1.19 19.06
CA LEU A 159 0.12 0.91 19.52
C LEU A 159 0.96 0.30 18.38
N PRO A 160 1.04 1.00 17.23
CA PRO A 160 1.74 0.49 16.07
C PRO A 160 3.24 0.31 16.33
N LEU A 161 3.85 -0.66 15.64
CA LEU A 161 5.25 -1.01 15.84
C LEU A 161 6.22 0.10 15.44
N ASP A 162 5.85 0.94 14.49
CA ASP A 162 6.63 2.08 14.01
C ASP A 162 6.32 3.39 14.74
N GLY A 163 5.36 3.39 15.67
CA GLY A 163 4.92 4.56 16.41
C GLY A 163 4.06 5.55 15.62
N ARG A 164 3.75 5.28 14.35
CA ARG A 164 2.97 6.15 13.48
C ARG A 164 1.48 5.84 13.63
N ILE A 165 0.76 6.73 14.31
CA ILE A 165 -0.66 6.57 14.63
C ILE A 165 -1.52 7.10 13.47
N THR A 166 -2.68 6.45 13.24
CA THR A 166 -3.70 6.97 12.30
C THR A 166 -4.13 8.39 12.69
N ASP A 167 -4.18 9.29 11.72
CA ASP A 167 -4.49 10.72 11.93
C ASP A 167 -6.00 10.95 12.18
N LEU A 168 -6.46 10.53 13.37
CA LEU A 168 -7.85 10.71 13.79
C LEU A 168 -8.25 12.20 13.90
N ARG A 169 -7.29 13.09 14.19
CA ARG A 169 -7.57 14.54 14.25
C ARG A 169 -7.84 15.10 12.86
N GLY A 170 -7.06 14.68 11.88
CA GLY A 170 -7.28 15.05 10.49
C GLY A 170 -8.63 14.54 9.98
N PHE A 171 -8.99 13.30 10.30
CA PHE A 171 -10.31 12.75 9.95
C PHE A 171 -11.46 13.48 10.65
N ALA A 172 -11.34 13.81 11.95
CA ALA A 172 -12.36 14.58 12.65
C ALA A 172 -12.57 15.97 12.01
N ARG A 173 -11.47 16.67 11.70
CA ARG A 173 -11.55 17.97 10.99
C ARG A 173 -12.20 17.81 9.61
N LEU A 174 -11.84 16.78 8.84
CA LEU A 174 -12.44 16.52 7.54
C LEU A 174 -13.94 16.21 7.66
N ALA A 175 -14.34 15.50 8.71
CA ALA A 175 -15.74 15.21 9.00
C ALA A 175 -16.53 16.49 9.33
N ASP A 176 -15.93 17.43 10.08
CA ASP A 176 -16.52 18.75 10.36
C ASP A 176 -16.67 19.61 9.09
N GLU A 177 -15.72 19.48 8.15
CA GLU A 177 -15.79 20.13 6.83
C GLU A 177 -16.89 19.51 5.93
N GLY A 178 -17.20 18.22 6.11
CA GLY A 178 -18.16 17.44 5.35
C GLY A 178 -17.50 16.49 4.35
N VAL A 179 -18.00 15.25 4.32
CA VAL A 179 -17.59 14.20 3.37
C VAL A 179 -18.84 13.71 2.63
N ASP A 180 -18.87 13.90 1.32
CA ASP A 180 -20.02 13.53 0.48
C ASP A 180 -19.98 12.06 0.09
N LEU A 181 -18.76 11.50 -0.10
CA LEU A 181 -18.55 10.09 -0.41
C LEU A 181 -17.43 9.52 0.46
N PHE A 182 -17.77 8.53 1.28
CA PHE A 182 -16.82 7.78 2.10
C PHE A 182 -16.56 6.40 1.51
N MET A 183 -15.31 6.10 1.17
CA MET A 183 -14.86 4.84 0.60
C MET A 183 -13.85 4.17 1.56
N PRO A 184 -14.35 3.47 2.59
CA PRO A 184 -13.49 2.79 3.55
C PRO A 184 -13.08 1.40 3.07
N ASP A 185 -11.92 0.93 3.55
CA ASP A 185 -11.62 -0.50 3.59
C ASP A 185 -12.72 -1.22 4.38
N SER A 186 -13.25 -2.27 3.79
CA SER A 186 -14.33 -3.07 4.37
C SER A 186 -14.04 -4.57 4.36
N THR A 187 -12.77 -4.97 4.22
CA THR A 187 -12.32 -6.36 4.09
C THR A 187 -12.85 -7.26 5.22
N ASN A 188 -12.84 -6.77 6.45
CA ASN A 188 -13.33 -7.50 7.63
C ASN A 188 -14.63 -6.94 8.22
N ALA A 189 -15.43 -6.20 7.44
CA ALA A 189 -16.63 -5.53 7.95
C ALA A 189 -17.67 -6.49 8.54
N GLU A 190 -17.73 -7.74 8.05
CA GLU A 190 -18.65 -8.78 8.54
C GLU A 190 -18.06 -9.62 9.69
N THR A 191 -16.78 -9.43 10.05
CA THR A 191 -16.12 -10.21 11.10
C THR A 191 -16.37 -9.58 12.46
N PRO A 192 -17.10 -10.24 13.38
CA PRO A 192 -17.35 -9.68 14.71
C PRO A 192 -16.06 -9.53 15.52
N GLY A 193 -16.01 -8.47 16.37
CA GLY A 193 -14.93 -8.24 17.30
C GLY A 193 -13.99 -7.10 16.90
N PHE A 194 -12.75 -7.17 17.38
CA PHE A 194 -11.72 -6.16 17.14
C PHE A 194 -10.49 -6.80 16.52
N THR A 195 -9.86 -6.09 15.58
CA THR A 195 -8.57 -6.50 15.04
C THR A 195 -7.49 -6.41 16.11
N PRO A 196 -6.75 -7.50 16.44
CA PRO A 196 -5.65 -7.46 17.39
C PRO A 196 -4.57 -6.46 16.98
N LEU A 197 -3.89 -5.88 17.97
CA LEU A 197 -2.72 -5.03 17.71
C LEU A 197 -1.60 -5.84 17.08
N GLU A 198 -0.81 -5.24 16.20
CA GLU A 198 0.30 -5.95 15.54
C GLU A 198 1.32 -6.49 16.56
N LYS A 199 1.57 -5.75 17.64
CA LYS A 199 2.46 -6.18 18.72
C LYS A 199 1.98 -7.42 19.48
N ASP A 200 0.66 -7.69 19.52
CA ASP A 200 0.10 -8.82 20.25
C ASP A 200 0.40 -10.18 19.60
N ILE A 201 0.92 -10.15 18.39
CA ILE A 201 1.32 -11.34 17.64
C ILE A 201 2.71 -11.82 18.07
N GLU A 202 3.59 -10.92 18.50
CA GLU A 202 4.98 -11.25 18.88
C GLU A 202 5.08 -12.38 19.91
N PRO A 203 4.27 -12.43 21.00
CA PRO A 203 4.33 -13.54 21.95
C PRO A 203 4.02 -14.91 21.32
N SER A 204 3.15 -14.96 20.33
CA SER A 204 2.81 -16.20 19.62
C SER A 204 3.96 -16.66 18.71
N ILE A 205 4.62 -15.73 18.02
CA ILE A 205 5.82 -16.04 17.24
C ILE A 205 6.96 -16.46 18.18
N ALA A 206 7.16 -15.77 19.32
CA ALA A 206 8.19 -16.08 20.30
C ALA A 206 8.08 -17.51 20.81
N ARG A 207 6.86 -17.98 21.14
CA ARG A 207 6.62 -19.39 21.56
C ARG A 207 7.11 -20.40 20.51
N VAL A 208 6.93 -20.10 19.22
CA VAL A 208 7.45 -20.97 18.14
C VAL A 208 8.97 -20.96 18.12
N PHE A 209 9.61 -19.78 18.34
CA PHE A 209 11.06 -19.69 18.46
C PHE A 209 11.60 -20.46 19.66
N ASP A 210 10.92 -20.40 20.82
CA ASP A 210 11.29 -21.12 22.06
C ASP A 210 11.26 -22.65 21.86
N GLN A 211 10.29 -23.15 21.08
CA GLN A 211 10.10 -24.59 20.87
C GLN A 211 10.92 -25.16 19.73
N ALA A 212 11.46 -24.30 18.85
CA ALA A 212 12.17 -24.75 17.66
C ALA A 212 13.66 -25.03 17.97
N ASP A 213 14.06 -26.27 17.96
CA ASP A 213 15.44 -26.74 18.08
C ASP A 213 16.20 -26.79 16.73
N LYS A 214 15.47 -26.74 15.62
CA LYS A 214 16.00 -26.82 14.25
C LYS A 214 15.66 -25.55 13.44
N LYS A 215 15.75 -25.68 12.12
CA LYS A 215 15.42 -24.59 11.18
C LYS A 215 13.95 -24.18 11.33
N LEU A 216 13.72 -22.86 11.39
CA LEU A 216 12.41 -22.25 11.42
C LEU A 216 12.13 -21.61 10.07
N ILE A 217 10.96 -21.88 9.50
CA ILE A 217 10.50 -21.27 8.24
C ILE A 217 9.31 -20.38 8.59
N VAL A 218 9.42 -19.10 8.24
CA VAL A 218 8.34 -18.10 8.41
C VAL A 218 7.87 -17.67 7.03
N ALA A 219 6.59 -17.88 6.74
CA ALA A 219 5.94 -17.40 5.53
C ALA A 219 5.14 -16.14 5.83
N CYS A 220 5.38 -15.08 5.07
CA CYS A 220 4.61 -13.85 5.11
C CYS A 220 4.68 -13.13 3.75
N PHE A 221 3.82 -12.13 3.55
CA PHE A 221 3.91 -11.29 2.36
C PHE A 221 5.25 -10.53 2.33
N ALA A 222 5.82 -10.41 1.13
CA ALA A 222 7.10 -9.73 0.92
C ALA A 222 7.07 -8.22 1.20
N SER A 223 5.89 -7.64 1.37
CA SER A 223 5.65 -6.23 1.73
C SER A 223 5.29 -6.04 3.20
N HIS A 224 5.13 -7.12 3.98
CA HIS A 224 4.77 -7.02 5.40
C HIS A 224 6.00 -6.69 6.28
N VAL A 225 6.48 -5.46 6.17
CA VAL A 225 7.71 -4.97 6.82
C VAL A 225 7.66 -5.14 8.33
N HIS A 226 6.54 -4.82 8.97
CA HIS A 226 6.36 -4.93 10.43
C HIS A 226 6.53 -6.37 10.93
N ARG A 227 5.98 -7.35 10.23
CA ARG A 227 6.13 -8.77 10.58
C ARG A 227 7.58 -9.24 10.45
N VAL A 228 8.27 -8.81 9.38
CA VAL A 228 9.69 -9.12 9.21
C VAL A 228 10.52 -8.49 10.33
N GLN A 229 10.20 -7.27 10.77
CA GLN A 229 10.88 -6.65 11.91
C GLN A 229 10.72 -7.47 13.20
N GLN A 230 9.52 -7.96 13.51
CA GLN A 230 9.29 -8.82 14.67
C GLN A 230 10.13 -10.11 14.59
N VAL A 231 10.16 -10.75 13.40
CA VAL A 231 10.96 -11.96 13.18
C VAL A 231 12.46 -11.69 13.37
N LEU A 232 12.98 -10.57 12.85
CA LEU A 232 14.39 -10.18 13.04
C LEU A 232 14.72 -9.96 14.52
N ASN A 233 13.86 -9.27 15.25
CA ASN A 233 14.05 -9.00 16.68
C ASN A 233 14.09 -10.32 17.48
N LEU A 234 13.17 -11.24 17.20
CA LEU A 234 13.13 -12.54 17.84
C LEU A 234 14.33 -13.40 17.45
N ALA A 235 14.77 -13.36 16.19
CA ALA A 235 15.96 -14.09 15.74
C ALA A 235 17.20 -13.65 16.52
N VAL A 236 17.37 -12.33 16.73
CA VAL A 236 18.48 -11.79 17.58
C VAL A 236 18.37 -12.31 19.01
N LYS A 237 17.17 -12.22 19.63
CA LYS A 237 16.92 -12.68 21.00
C LYS A 237 17.25 -14.16 21.20
N HIS A 238 17.03 -14.99 20.17
CA HIS A 238 17.28 -16.43 20.20
C HIS A 238 18.63 -16.84 19.57
N GLY A 239 19.52 -15.88 19.26
CA GLY A 239 20.83 -16.16 18.65
C GLY A 239 20.79 -16.81 17.28
N ARG A 240 19.68 -16.62 16.55
CA ARG A 240 19.46 -17.22 15.23
C ARG A 240 19.87 -16.26 14.10
N LYS A 241 20.22 -16.85 12.96
CA LYS A 241 20.44 -16.14 11.70
C LYS A 241 19.18 -16.19 10.85
N VAL A 242 19.01 -15.16 9.99
CA VAL A 242 17.88 -15.05 9.08
C VAL A 242 18.37 -14.98 7.64
N ALA A 243 17.73 -15.74 6.77
CA ALA A 243 17.89 -15.64 5.32
C ALA A 243 16.56 -15.24 4.69
N TYR A 244 16.56 -14.25 3.82
CA TYR A 244 15.39 -13.93 3.00
C TYR A 244 15.34 -14.85 1.79
N VAL A 245 14.17 -15.40 1.50
CA VAL A 245 13.95 -16.29 0.35
C VAL A 245 12.87 -15.68 -0.55
N GLY A 246 13.14 -15.64 -1.85
CA GLY A 246 12.28 -15.02 -2.86
C GLY A 246 12.74 -13.63 -3.28
N ARG A 247 12.74 -13.37 -4.60
CA ARG A 247 13.23 -12.10 -5.18
C ARG A 247 12.53 -10.87 -4.61
N SER A 248 11.22 -10.92 -4.48
CA SER A 248 10.43 -9.81 -3.93
C SER A 248 10.74 -9.55 -2.46
N MET A 249 10.90 -10.61 -1.63
CA MET A 249 11.27 -10.49 -0.22
C MET A 249 12.64 -9.79 -0.08
N VAL A 250 13.66 -10.28 -0.78
CA VAL A 250 15.02 -9.70 -0.75
C VAL A 250 14.99 -8.23 -1.16
N ARG A 251 14.32 -7.91 -2.27
CA ARG A 251 14.24 -6.55 -2.80
C ARG A 251 13.50 -5.59 -1.88
N ASN A 252 12.30 -5.99 -1.44
CA ASN A 252 11.45 -5.11 -0.63
C ASN A 252 12.06 -4.85 0.76
N MET A 253 12.67 -5.87 1.37
CA MET A 253 13.35 -5.71 2.66
C MET A 253 14.62 -4.86 2.53
N ALA A 254 15.38 -4.96 1.43
CA ALA A 254 16.49 -4.07 1.15
C ALA A 254 16.00 -2.62 0.99
N THR A 255 14.95 -2.40 0.21
CA THR A 255 14.34 -1.07 0.04
C THR A 255 13.87 -0.48 1.37
N ALA A 256 13.14 -1.26 2.18
CA ALA A 256 12.64 -0.81 3.48
C ALA A 256 13.79 -0.46 4.45
N ARG A 257 14.86 -1.28 4.47
CA ARG A 257 16.08 -1.01 5.26
C ARG A 257 16.77 0.27 4.81
N ASP A 258 17.00 0.43 3.52
CA ASP A 258 17.75 1.57 2.96
C ASP A 258 17.00 2.90 3.17
N LEU A 259 15.67 2.84 3.30
CA LEU A 259 14.82 3.99 3.63
C LEU A 259 14.60 4.19 5.13
N GLY A 260 15.09 3.28 5.99
CA GLY A 260 14.95 3.37 7.44
C GLY A 260 13.65 2.82 8.03
N TYR A 261 12.81 2.14 7.23
CA TYR A 261 11.58 1.49 7.70
C TYR A 261 11.80 0.09 8.27
N LEU A 262 12.94 -0.53 7.98
CA LEU A 262 13.34 -1.82 8.54
C LEU A 262 14.70 -1.70 9.20
N HIS A 263 14.76 -2.00 10.50
CA HIS A 263 16.01 -2.08 11.23
C HIS A 263 16.54 -3.52 11.18
N VAL A 264 17.70 -3.69 10.55
CA VAL A 264 18.37 -4.99 10.46
C VAL A 264 19.55 -5.01 11.43
N PRO A 265 19.49 -5.76 12.55
CA PRO A 265 20.59 -5.85 13.50
C PRO A 265 21.85 -6.43 12.85
N ALA A 266 23.01 -5.99 13.33
CA ALA A 266 24.29 -6.46 12.83
C ALA A 266 24.40 -8.00 12.94
N ASN A 267 24.95 -8.62 11.91
CA ASN A 267 25.22 -10.06 11.88
C ASN A 267 23.99 -10.99 12.00
N VAL A 268 22.76 -10.51 11.82
CA VAL A 268 21.56 -11.37 11.83
C VAL A 268 21.29 -11.99 10.47
N LEU A 269 21.56 -11.28 9.38
CA LEU A 269 21.38 -11.80 8.01
C LEU A 269 22.57 -12.64 7.54
N ILE A 270 22.27 -13.66 6.72
CA ILE A 270 23.23 -14.52 6.01
C ILE A 270 22.94 -14.51 4.52
#